data_bbcf679bf2698aa218d4a90964ff0c71
#
_entry.id   bbcf679bf2698aa218d4a90964ff0c71
#
_cell.length_a   1.000
_cell.length_b   1.000
_cell.length_c   1.000
_cell.angle_alpha   90.00
_cell.angle_beta   90.00
_cell.angle_gamma   90.00
#
_symmetry.space_group_name_H-M   'P 1'
#
loop_
_entity.id
_entity.type
_entity.pdbx_description
1 polymer ?
#
loop_
_entity_poly.entity_id
_entity_poly.type
_entity_poly.pdbx_seq_one_letter_code
_entity_poly.pdbx_strand_id
1 'polypeptide(L)'
;MTREERIRETLEKVMKINEGSSMHTPFVHLEVTGGYVDSMNVTVFPDGWHGIGDTKADTCLVYFDAFDENEYMRIQAELDKLIEEKEKHVRSTD
;
A
#
# COMPACT_ATOMS: atom_id res chain seq x y z
N MET A 1 -5.22 17.36 -5.36
CA MET A 1 -4.92 16.70 -4.09
C MET A 1 -3.69 17.29 -3.44
N THR A 2 -3.78 17.55 -2.15
CA THR A 2 -2.60 17.97 -1.38
C THR A 2 -1.75 16.75 -1.01
N ARG A 3 -0.54 17.03 -0.52
CA ARG A 3 0.36 16.00 0.01
C ARG A 3 -0.33 15.19 1.11
N GLU A 4 -0.95 15.88 2.04
CA GLU A 4 -1.63 15.27 3.18
C GLU A 4 -2.81 14.42 2.76
N GLU A 5 -3.56 14.84 1.76
CA GLU A 5 -4.67 14.07 1.22
C GLU A 5 -4.19 12.78 0.55
N ARG A 6 -3.07 12.83 -0.16
CA ARG A 6 -2.48 11.64 -0.79
C ARG A 6 -1.97 10.63 0.24
N ILE A 7 -1.34 11.12 1.30
CA ILE A 7 -0.89 10.26 2.39
C ILE A 7 -2.08 9.62 3.09
N ARG A 8 -3.12 10.40 3.36
CA ARG A 8 -4.33 9.89 4.02
C ARG A 8 -5.03 8.83 3.18
N GLU A 9 -5.20 9.09 1.87
CA GLU A 9 -5.82 8.13 0.96
C GLU A 9 -5.07 6.79 0.99
N THR A 10 -3.75 6.85 0.91
CA THR A 10 -2.91 5.66 0.91
C THR A 10 -2.99 4.94 2.26
N LEU A 11 -2.89 5.69 3.35
CA LEU A 11 -2.93 5.13 4.72
C LEU A 11 -4.26 4.41 4.99
N GLU A 12 -5.37 5.00 4.59
CA GLU A 12 -6.69 4.38 4.79
C GLU A 12 -6.79 3.04 4.05
N LYS A 13 -6.26 2.97 2.83
CA LYS A 13 -6.24 1.74 2.05
C LYS A 13 -5.33 0.68 2.68
N VAL A 14 -4.15 1.09 3.12
CA VAL A 14 -3.19 0.19 3.78
C VAL A 14 -3.81 -0.40 5.05
N MET A 15 -4.48 0.41 5.84
CA MET A 15 -5.13 -0.07 7.07
C MET A 15 -6.24 -1.07 6.77
N LYS A 16 -7.03 -0.85 5.73
CA LYS A 16 -8.06 -1.79 5.31
C LYS A 16 -7.48 -3.14 4.89
N ILE A 17 -6.39 -3.11 4.12
CA ILE A 17 -5.74 -4.33 3.63
C ILE A 17 -5.16 -5.12 4.80
N ASN A 18 -4.50 -4.43 5.74
CA ASN A 18 -3.80 -5.06 6.85
C ASN A 18 -4.71 -5.51 7.98
N GLU A 19 -5.94 -5.04 8.02
CA GLU A 19 -6.90 -5.41 9.05
C GLU A 19 -7.17 -6.92 9.01
N GLY A 20 -6.94 -7.59 10.15
CA GLY A 20 -7.11 -9.03 10.24
C GLY A 20 -6.11 -9.85 9.42
N SER A 21 -4.99 -9.24 9.02
CA SER A 21 -4.00 -9.94 8.19
C SER A 21 -3.31 -11.08 8.93
N SER A 22 -2.90 -12.09 8.16
CA SER A 22 -2.10 -13.21 8.64
C SER A 22 -0.86 -13.34 7.76
N MET A 23 0.00 -14.31 8.06
CA MET A 23 1.20 -14.52 7.25
C MET A 23 0.88 -15.03 5.83
N HIS A 24 -0.37 -15.35 5.54
CA HIS A 24 -0.80 -15.86 4.22
C HIS A 24 -1.70 -14.90 3.45
N THR A 25 -2.04 -13.75 4.03
CA THR A 25 -2.86 -12.73 3.37
C THR A 25 -2.01 -11.54 2.96
N PRO A 26 -2.43 -10.76 1.95
CA PRO A 26 -1.66 -9.59 1.55
C PRO A 26 -1.38 -8.65 2.72
N PHE A 27 -0.18 -8.12 2.73
CA PHE A 27 0.29 -7.16 3.73
C PHE A 27 0.96 -5.98 3.01
N VAL A 28 0.70 -4.77 3.48
CA VAL A 28 1.27 -3.56 2.89
C VAL A 28 2.02 -2.78 3.97
N HIS A 29 3.25 -2.42 3.66
CA HIS A 29 4.07 -1.56 4.51
C HIS A 29 4.08 -0.16 3.93
N LEU A 30 3.77 0.83 4.76
CA LEU A 30 3.78 2.24 4.38
C LEU A 30 4.80 2.98 5.22
N GLU A 31 5.69 3.72 4.55
CA GLU A 31 6.69 4.55 5.22
C GLU A 31 6.58 5.97 4.65
N VAL A 32 6.46 6.95 5.53
CA VAL A 32 6.37 8.35 5.16
C VAL A 32 7.52 9.11 5.82
N THR A 33 8.26 9.86 5.01
CA THR A 33 9.30 10.75 5.52
C THR A 33 8.89 12.19 5.23
N GLY A 34 9.34 13.13 6.07
CA GLY A 34 9.07 14.55 5.90
C GLY A 34 10.31 15.38 6.16
N GLY A 35 10.25 16.64 5.78
CA GLY A 35 11.38 17.55 5.95
C GLY A 35 12.27 17.59 4.72
N TYR A 36 13.58 17.42 4.90
CA TYR A 36 14.56 17.50 3.79
C TYR A 36 14.27 16.46 2.72
N VAL A 37 13.96 15.23 3.12
CA VAL A 37 13.46 14.21 2.20
C VAL A 37 11.96 14.08 2.46
N ASP A 38 11.16 14.34 1.44
CA ASP A 38 9.70 14.30 1.55
C ASP A 38 9.17 13.26 0.58
N SER A 39 8.89 12.06 1.10
CA SER A 39 8.53 10.92 0.27
C SER A 39 7.57 9.97 0.98
N MET A 40 6.96 9.12 0.17
CA MET A 40 6.10 8.03 0.64
C MET A 40 6.54 6.76 -0.07
N ASN A 41 6.81 5.71 0.69
CA ASN A 41 7.19 4.41 0.17
C ASN A 41 6.14 3.37 0.55
N VAL A 42 5.59 2.70 -0.44
CA VAL A 42 4.58 1.65 -0.25
C VAL A 42 5.17 0.34 -0.76
N THR A 43 5.22 -0.66 0.11
CA THR A 43 5.69 -2.00 -0.25
C THR A 43 4.57 -3.00 -0.07
N VAL A 44 4.20 -3.70 -1.13
CA VAL A 44 3.13 -4.69 -1.14
C VAL A 44 3.73 -6.09 -1.07
N PHE A 45 3.31 -6.86 -0.09
CA PHE A 45 3.66 -8.28 0.06
C PHE A 45 2.40 -9.09 -0.27
N PRO A 46 2.23 -9.54 -1.53
CA PRO A 46 0.98 -10.14 -1.97
C PRO A 46 0.62 -11.45 -1.25
N ASP A 47 1.62 -12.19 -0.79
CA ASP A 47 1.43 -13.45 -0.07
C ASP A 47 1.67 -13.31 1.43
N GLY A 48 1.71 -12.09 1.94
CA GLY A 48 1.93 -11.80 3.35
C GLY A 48 3.39 -11.53 3.70
N TRP A 49 3.60 -11.08 4.93
CA TRP A 49 4.94 -10.78 5.44
C TRP A 49 5.62 -12.06 5.93
N HIS A 50 6.75 -12.40 5.34
CA HIS A 50 7.53 -13.59 5.69
C HIS A 50 8.93 -13.26 6.24
N GLY A 51 9.18 -11.99 6.54
CA GLY A 51 10.46 -11.56 7.08
C GLY A 51 11.35 -10.87 6.07
N ILE A 52 12.57 -10.57 6.50
CA ILE A 52 13.56 -9.86 5.69
C ILE A 52 13.98 -10.75 4.52
N GLY A 53 14.05 -10.18 3.32
CA GLY A 53 14.50 -10.89 2.13
C GLY A 53 13.40 -11.45 1.25
N ASP A 54 12.15 -11.07 1.49
CA ASP A 54 11.03 -11.44 0.62
C ASP A 54 11.24 -10.76 -0.74
N THR A 55 11.48 -11.58 -1.78
CA THR A 55 11.77 -11.10 -3.12
C THR A 55 10.55 -10.86 -3.98
N LYS A 56 9.34 -11.17 -3.47
CA LYS A 56 8.09 -11.02 -4.21
C LYS A 56 7.39 -9.70 -3.93
N ALA A 57 7.99 -8.84 -3.12
CA ALA A 57 7.41 -7.55 -2.77
C ALA A 57 7.46 -6.57 -3.94
N ASP A 58 6.39 -5.81 -4.12
CA ASP A 58 6.34 -4.71 -5.09
C ASP A 58 6.47 -3.40 -4.32
N THR A 59 7.45 -2.58 -4.70
CA THR A 59 7.75 -1.33 -4.02
C THR A 59 7.45 -0.13 -4.93
N CYS A 60 6.77 0.86 -4.36
CA CYS A 60 6.49 2.13 -5.03
C CYS A 60 6.99 3.26 -4.15
N LEU A 61 7.91 4.07 -4.67
CA LEU A 61 8.45 5.25 -3.98
C LEU A 61 8.06 6.49 -4.74
N VAL A 62 7.41 7.42 -4.07
CA VAL A 62 7.07 8.72 -4.63
C VAL A 62 7.66 9.83 -3.77
N TYR A 63 8.26 10.83 -4.44
CA TYR A 63 8.75 12.04 -3.81
C TYR A 63 7.72 13.15 -4.01
N PHE A 64 7.41 13.90 -2.96
CA PHE A 64 6.37 14.93 -3.05
C PHE A 64 6.87 16.23 -3.72
N ASP A 65 8.18 16.45 -3.73
CA ASP A 65 8.78 17.60 -4.40
C ASP A 65 9.09 17.36 -5.89
N ALA A 66 9.07 16.10 -6.30
CA ALA A 66 9.24 15.67 -7.70
C ALA A 66 8.24 14.55 -7.98
N PHE A 67 6.95 14.88 -7.90
CA PHE A 67 5.86 13.92 -7.83
C PHE A 67 5.61 13.24 -9.17
N ASP A 68 5.59 11.90 -9.16
CA ASP A 68 5.26 11.06 -10.30
C ASP A 68 3.80 10.61 -10.17
N GLU A 69 2.91 11.27 -10.89
CA GLU A 69 1.49 10.99 -10.85
C GLU A 69 1.15 9.58 -11.35
N ASN A 70 1.86 9.12 -12.39
CA ASN A 70 1.63 7.79 -12.94
C ASN A 70 1.99 6.69 -11.96
N GLU A 71 3.10 6.84 -11.26
CA GLU A 71 3.53 5.89 -10.24
C GLU A 71 2.57 5.86 -9.06
N TYR A 72 2.11 7.03 -8.63
CA TYR A 72 1.11 7.15 -7.57
C TYR A 72 -0.20 6.44 -7.97
N MET A 73 -0.68 6.68 -9.19
CA MET A 73 -1.91 6.06 -9.66
C MET A 73 -1.75 4.55 -9.81
N ARG A 74 -0.58 4.09 -10.22
CA ARG A 74 -0.29 2.65 -10.33
C ARG A 74 -0.45 1.96 -8.97
N ILE A 75 0.15 2.53 -7.92
CA ILE A 75 0.06 1.90 -6.60
C ILE A 75 -1.35 2.00 -6.01
N GLN A 76 -2.06 3.11 -6.28
CA GLN A 76 -3.44 3.24 -5.82
C GLN A 76 -4.33 2.16 -6.44
N ALA A 77 -4.15 1.89 -7.74
CA ALA A 77 -4.91 0.83 -8.43
C ALA A 77 -4.60 -0.55 -7.84
N GLU A 78 -3.34 -0.82 -7.52
CA GLU A 78 -2.92 -2.06 -6.87
C GLU A 78 -3.59 -2.23 -5.50
N LEU A 79 -3.58 -1.18 -4.69
CA LEU A 79 -4.21 -1.20 -3.36
C LEU A 79 -5.73 -1.39 -3.46
N ASP A 80 -6.37 -0.72 -4.42
CA ASP A 80 -7.81 -0.86 -4.65
C ASP A 80 -8.16 -2.29 -5.04
N LYS A 81 -7.34 -2.92 -5.86
CA LYS A 81 -7.53 -4.31 -6.27
C LYS A 81 -7.45 -5.26 -5.06
N LEU A 82 -6.49 -5.05 -4.18
CA LEU A 82 -6.35 -5.87 -2.98
C LEU A 82 -7.54 -5.71 -2.05
N ILE A 83 -8.05 -4.50 -1.90
CA ILE A 83 -9.25 -4.22 -1.10
C ILE A 83 -10.47 -4.95 -1.70
N GLU A 84 -10.64 -4.85 -3.01
CA GLU A 84 -11.74 -5.50 -3.72
C GLU A 84 -11.69 -7.02 -3.56
N GLU A 85 -10.53 -7.63 -3.69
CA GLU A 85 -10.35 -9.06 -3.50
C GLU A 85 -10.67 -9.50 -2.07
N LYS A 86 -10.25 -8.71 -1.08
CA LYS A 86 -10.54 -8.95 0.33
C LYS A 86 -12.05 -8.91 0.60
N GLU A 87 -12.74 -7.92 0.05
CA GLU A 87 -14.19 -7.79 0.21
C GLU A 87 -14.95 -8.95 -0.43
N LYS A 88 -14.50 -9.39 -1.60
CA LYS A 88 -15.09 -10.56 -2.27
C LYS A 88 -14.92 -11.83 -1.45
N HIS A 89 -13.75 -12.01 -0.84
CA HIS A 89 -13.47 -13.17 -0.01
C HIS A 89 -14.40 -13.20 1.21
N VAL A 90 -14.58 -12.06 1.87
CA VAL A 90 -15.49 -11.95 3.01
C VAL A 90 -16.92 -12.28 2.60
N ARG A 91 -17.38 -11.79 1.44
CA ARG A 91 -18.73 -12.09 0.94
C ARG A 91 -18.92 -13.56 0.61
N SER A 92 -17.89 -14.21 0.09
CA SER A 92 -17.99 -15.62 -0.32
C SER A 92 -17.98 -16.59 0.86
N THR A 93 -17.55 -16.15 2.04
CA THR A 93 -17.55 -16.96 3.26
C THR A 93 -18.83 -16.81 4.08
N ASP A 94 -19.67 -15.90 3.69
CA ASP A 94 -20.98 -15.71 4.28
C ASP A 94 -21.99 -16.70 3.65
#